data_1d43838f4d6199da57c516aa8803dd27
#
_entry.id   1d43838f4d6199da57c516aa8803dd27
#
_cell.length_a   1.000
_cell.length_b   1.000
_cell.length_c   1.000
_cell.angle_alpha   90.00
_cell.angle_beta   90.00
_cell.angle_gamma   90.00
#
_symmetry.space_group_name_H-M   'P 1'
#
loop_
_entity.id
_entity.type
_entity.pdbx_description
1 polymer ?
#
loop_
_entity_poly.entity_id
_entity_poly.type
_entity_poly.pdbx_seq_one_letter_code
_entity_poly.pdbx_strand_id
1 'polypeptide(L)'
;MPLYENVFIARQDISGAQVDALADGFTQLIAEQGGEVKKREYWGLRNLAYRMKKNRKGHYVLFNIDAPAPAIAELERTMRINEDVLRYLTLRVDQLEEAPSPVMQSRGSREDRPRRDRDRYGEGRDRYEPRESSDAPIPERAVERPSAEPAEREPGGGPAPSEKVEA
;
A
#
# COMPACT_ATOMS: atom_id res chain seq x y z
N MET A 1 -29.98 -15.61 -1.20
CA MET A 1 -28.67 -16.29 -1.18
C MET A 1 -27.86 -15.77 0.00
N PRO A 2 -26.83 -16.44 0.49
CA PRO A 2 -25.97 -15.86 1.52
C PRO A 2 -25.23 -14.63 1.01
N LEU A 3 -25.11 -13.63 1.88
CA LEU A 3 -24.47 -12.35 1.56
C LEU A 3 -23.03 -12.32 2.05
N TYR A 4 -22.17 -11.70 1.27
CA TYR A 4 -20.74 -11.62 1.59
C TYR A 4 -20.19 -10.23 1.31
N GLU A 5 -19.23 -9.81 2.11
CA GLU A 5 -18.34 -8.69 1.83
C GLU A 5 -16.95 -9.24 1.53
N ASN A 6 -16.41 -8.85 0.39
CA ASN A 6 -15.06 -9.21 0.01
C ASN A 6 -14.23 -7.94 -0.20
N VAL A 7 -13.07 -7.88 0.45
CA VAL A 7 -12.09 -6.82 0.21
C VAL A 7 -10.83 -7.47 -0.34
N PHE A 8 -10.38 -7.01 -1.48
CA PHE A 8 -9.08 -7.43 -1.99
C PHE A 8 -8.13 -6.25 -2.19
N ILE A 9 -6.85 -6.56 -2.14
CA ILE A 9 -5.76 -5.62 -2.30
C ILE A 9 -4.97 -6.02 -3.52
N ALA A 10 -4.92 -5.16 -4.53
CA ALA A 10 -4.10 -5.35 -5.71
C ALA A 10 -2.75 -4.64 -5.59
N ARG A 11 -1.78 -5.06 -6.41
CA ARG A 11 -0.41 -4.53 -6.43
C ARG A 11 -0.40 -3.04 -6.75
N GLN A 12 0.59 -2.34 -6.20
CA GLN A 12 0.80 -0.91 -6.45
C GLN A 12 1.27 -0.60 -7.89
N ASP A 13 1.84 -1.60 -8.58
CA ASP A 13 2.51 -1.43 -9.87
C ASP A 13 1.51 -1.40 -11.04
N ILE A 14 0.28 -1.88 -10.81
CA ILE A 14 -0.78 -1.87 -11.82
C ILE A 14 -1.54 -0.55 -11.80
N SER A 15 -2.04 -0.13 -12.96
CA SER A 15 -2.85 1.08 -13.11
C SER A 15 -4.27 0.90 -12.56
N GLY A 16 -4.96 2.01 -12.27
CA GLY A 16 -6.37 1.97 -11.86
C GLY A 16 -7.26 1.25 -12.88
N ALA A 17 -7.01 1.47 -14.18
CA ALA A 17 -7.75 0.77 -15.25
C ALA A 17 -7.53 -0.76 -15.24
N GLN A 18 -6.32 -1.21 -14.91
CA GLN A 18 -6.05 -2.64 -14.75
C GLN A 18 -6.71 -3.21 -13.50
N VAL A 19 -6.80 -2.44 -12.42
CA VAL A 19 -7.57 -2.84 -11.23
C VAL A 19 -9.05 -2.95 -11.56
N ASP A 20 -9.58 -2.04 -12.36
CA ASP A 20 -10.98 -2.08 -12.82
C ASP A 20 -11.24 -3.31 -13.70
N ALA A 21 -10.36 -3.61 -14.66
CA ALA A 21 -10.47 -4.80 -15.49
C ALA A 21 -10.39 -6.09 -14.67
N LEU A 22 -9.52 -6.14 -13.66
CA LEU A 22 -9.41 -7.25 -12.72
C LEU A 22 -10.71 -7.44 -11.92
N ALA A 23 -11.28 -6.34 -11.44
CA ALA A 23 -12.54 -6.35 -10.71
C ALA A 23 -13.73 -6.76 -11.61
N ASP A 24 -13.74 -6.35 -12.88
CA ASP A 24 -14.74 -6.78 -13.87
C ASP A 24 -14.64 -8.30 -14.10
N GLY A 25 -13.42 -8.85 -14.23
CA GLY A 25 -13.21 -10.29 -14.36
C GLY A 25 -13.75 -11.08 -13.17
N PHE A 26 -13.56 -10.60 -11.94
CA PHE A 26 -14.12 -11.23 -10.74
C PHE A 26 -15.65 -11.10 -10.68
N THR A 27 -16.20 -9.98 -11.13
CA THR A 27 -17.65 -9.78 -11.22
C THR A 27 -18.28 -10.76 -12.20
N GLN A 28 -17.66 -10.95 -13.36
CA GLN A 28 -18.09 -11.92 -14.37
C GLN A 28 -18.06 -13.35 -13.82
N LEU A 29 -16.96 -13.74 -13.16
CA LEU A 29 -16.84 -15.06 -12.52
C LEU A 29 -17.98 -15.34 -11.53
N ILE A 30 -18.33 -14.37 -10.71
CA ILE A 30 -19.44 -14.47 -9.76
C ILE A 30 -20.77 -14.67 -10.51
N ALA A 31 -21.00 -13.90 -11.58
CA ALA A 31 -22.21 -13.99 -12.39
C ALA A 31 -22.34 -15.36 -13.10
N GLU A 32 -21.24 -15.91 -13.63
CA GLU A 32 -21.19 -17.25 -14.23
C GLU A 32 -21.53 -18.37 -13.25
N GLN A 33 -21.26 -18.15 -11.95
CA GLN A 33 -21.58 -19.08 -10.87
C GLN A 33 -22.97 -18.84 -10.25
N GLY A 34 -23.77 -17.98 -10.87
CA GLY A 34 -25.15 -17.68 -10.45
C GLY A 34 -25.23 -16.73 -9.26
N GLY A 35 -24.19 -15.96 -8.98
CA GLY A 35 -24.17 -14.88 -8.01
C GLY A 35 -24.29 -13.50 -8.66
N GLU A 36 -24.37 -12.46 -7.81
CA GLU A 36 -24.43 -11.06 -8.23
C GLU A 36 -23.57 -10.18 -7.33
N VAL A 37 -22.81 -9.27 -7.92
CA VAL A 37 -22.14 -8.19 -7.19
C VAL A 37 -23.10 -7.01 -7.07
N LYS A 38 -23.62 -6.79 -5.87
CA LYS A 38 -24.58 -5.70 -5.58
C LYS A 38 -23.92 -4.33 -5.53
N LYS A 39 -22.67 -4.27 -5.04
CA LYS A 39 -21.93 -3.03 -4.86
C LYS A 39 -20.45 -3.26 -5.07
N ARG A 40 -19.79 -2.31 -5.74
CA ARG A 40 -18.35 -2.26 -5.93
C ARG A 40 -17.82 -0.89 -5.54
N GLU A 41 -16.81 -0.85 -4.70
CA GLU A 41 -16.12 0.38 -4.31
C GLU A 41 -14.62 0.26 -4.56
N TYR A 42 -14.06 1.22 -5.26
CA TYR A 42 -12.62 1.38 -5.40
C TYR A 42 -12.12 2.44 -4.40
N TRP A 43 -11.38 2.02 -3.39
CA TRP A 43 -10.87 2.91 -2.35
C TRP A 43 -9.56 3.60 -2.72
N GLY A 44 -8.98 3.24 -3.86
CA GLY A 44 -7.74 3.80 -4.37
C GLY A 44 -6.48 3.20 -3.79
N LEU A 45 -5.35 3.78 -4.17
CA LEU A 45 -4.04 3.37 -3.71
C LEU A 45 -3.80 3.86 -2.27
N ARG A 46 -3.57 2.92 -1.34
CA ARG A 46 -3.36 3.20 0.09
C ARG A 46 -2.09 2.55 0.61
N ASN A 47 -1.53 3.13 1.67
CA ASN A 47 -0.43 2.52 2.39
C ASN A 47 -0.92 1.25 3.11
N LEU A 48 -0.11 0.19 3.02
CA LEU A 48 -0.32 -1.04 3.77
C LEU A 48 0.22 -0.87 5.20
N ALA A 49 -0.43 -1.49 6.18
CA ALA A 49 0.03 -1.49 7.57
C ALA A 49 1.41 -2.16 7.73
N TYR A 50 1.67 -3.17 6.89
CA TYR A 50 2.95 -3.86 6.78
C TYR A 50 3.24 -4.23 5.32
N ARG A 51 4.48 -4.52 5.01
CA ARG A 51 4.87 -4.90 3.64
C ARG A 51 4.30 -6.26 3.25
N MET A 52 3.66 -6.32 2.06
CA MET A 52 3.17 -7.56 1.46
C MET A 52 3.85 -7.77 0.11
N LYS A 53 4.49 -8.94 -0.12
CA LYS A 53 5.22 -9.27 -1.35
C LYS A 53 6.11 -8.10 -1.85
N LYS A 54 6.87 -7.46 -0.94
CA LYS A 54 7.73 -6.28 -1.18
C LYS A 54 6.98 -4.95 -1.45
N ASN A 55 5.64 -4.94 -1.58
CA ASN A 55 4.85 -3.74 -1.77
C ASN A 55 4.60 -2.99 -0.45
N ARG A 56 4.63 -1.66 -0.49
CA ARG A 56 4.28 -0.78 0.64
C ARG A 56 2.88 -0.19 0.50
N LYS A 57 2.35 -0.17 -0.72
CA LYS A 57 1.02 0.33 -1.06
C LYS A 57 0.25 -0.74 -1.82
N GLY A 58 -1.06 -0.61 -1.88
CA GLY A 58 -1.91 -1.45 -2.69
C GLY A 58 -3.22 -0.74 -3.01
N HIS A 59 -3.85 -1.19 -4.08
CA HIS A 59 -5.17 -0.75 -4.49
C HIS A 59 -6.21 -1.57 -3.74
N TYR A 60 -7.10 -0.89 -3.03
CA TYR A 60 -8.17 -1.54 -2.27
C TYR A 60 -9.47 -1.49 -3.05
N VAL A 61 -10.13 -2.64 -3.14
CA VAL A 61 -11.46 -2.77 -3.75
C VAL A 61 -12.35 -3.56 -2.79
N LEU A 62 -13.57 -3.07 -2.58
CA LEU A 62 -14.64 -3.74 -1.84
C LEU A 62 -15.70 -4.24 -2.81
N PHE A 63 -16.17 -5.45 -2.59
CA PHE A 63 -17.35 -6.04 -3.20
C PHE A 63 -18.37 -6.43 -2.14
N ASN A 64 -19.64 -6.07 -2.39
CA ASN A 64 -20.79 -6.65 -1.72
C ASN A 64 -21.43 -7.67 -2.67
N ILE A 65 -21.48 -8.92 -2.24
CA ILE A 65 -21.79 -10.06 -3.10
C ILE A 65 -22.99 -10.81 -2.54
N ASP A 66 -23.95 -11.12 -3.41
CA ASP A 66 -25.02 -12.06 -3.17
C ASP A 66 -24.78 -13.30 -4.03
N ALA A 67 -24.27 -14.38 -3.46
CA ALA A 67 -23.84 -15.55 -4.21
C ALA A 67 -23.89 -16.84 -3.38
N PRO A 68 -24.02 -18.00 -4.04
CA PRO A 68 -23.88 -19.28 -3.37
C PRO A 68 -22.44 -19.53 -2.92
N ALA A 69 -22.26 -20.29 -1.84
CA ALA A 69 -20.94 -20.58 -1.27
C ALA A 69 -19.90 -21.13 -2.28
N PRO A 70 -20.27 -22.01 -3.24
CA PRO A 70 -19.32 -22.46 -4.28
C PRO A 70 -18.75 -21.33 -5.14
N ALA A 71 -19.57 -20.31 -5.46
CA ALA A 71 -19.10 -19.15 -6.23
C ALA A 71 -18.03 -18.35 -5.47
N ILE A 72 -18.21 -18.20 -4.14
CA ILE A 72 -17.23 -17.54 -3.29
C ILE A 72 -15.93 -18.35 -3.20
N ALA A 73 -16.02 -19.68 -3.08
CA ALA A 73 -14.86 -20.54 -3.05
C ALA A 73 -14.03 -20.44 -4.36
N GLU A 74 -14.69 -20.37 -5.51
CA GLU A 74 -14.02 -20.20 -6.82
C GLU A 74 -13.43 -18.78 -6.96
N LEU A 75 -14.13 -17.74 -6.49
CA LEU A 75 -13.62 -16.39 -6.43
C LEU A 75 -12.32 -16.33 -5.60
N GLU A 76 -12.34 -16.90 -4.39
CA GLU A 76 -11.17 -16.94 -3.51
C GLU A 76 -10.02 -17.75 -4.13
N ARG A 77 -10.32 -18.86 -4.80
CA ARG A 77 -9.34 -19.66 -5.52
C ARG A 77 -8.67 -18.82 -6.60
N THR A 78 -9.46 -18.12 -7.41
CA THR A 78 -8.98 -17.27 -8.50
C THR A 78 -8.14 -16.11 -7.97
N MET A 79 -8.59 -15.42 -6.90
CA MET A 79 -7.83 -14.34 -6.25
C MET A 79 -6.50 -14.84 -5.67
N ARG A 80 -6.45 -16.07 -5.17
CA ARG A 80 -5.23 -16.67 -4.60
C ARG A 80 -4.17 -16.96 -5.65
N ILE A 81 -4.60 -17.38 -6.85
CA ILE A 81 -3.71 -17.73 -7.97
C ILE A 81 -3.25 -16.46 -8.71
N ASN A 82 -4.05 -15.41 -8.69
CA ASN A 82 -3.77 -14.17 -9.41
C ASN A 82 -2.57 -13.44 -8.80
N GLU A 83 -1.55 -13.18 -9.60
CA GLU A 83 -0.30 -12.54 -9.17
C GLU A 83 -0.49 -11.07 -8.79
N ASP A 84 -1.49 -10.41 -9.37
CA ASP A 84 -1.81 -9.01 -9.12
C ASP A 84 -2.54 -8.80 -7.79
N VAL A 85 -3.09 -9.87 -7.21
CA VAL A 85 -3.74 -9.84 -5.90
C VAL A 85 -2.71 -10.12 -4.80
N LEU A 86 -2.53 -9.15 -3.91
CA LEU A 86 -1.65 -9.30 -2.74
C LEU A 86 -2.33 -10.04 -1.60
N ARG A 87 -3.59 -9.72 -1.36
CA ARG A 87 -4.39 -10.27 -0.27
C ARG A 87 -5.88 -10.07 -0.56
N TYR A 88 -6.69 -10.95 -0.01
CA TYR A 88 -8.15 -10.81 0.02
C TYR A 88 -8.69 -11.23 1.39
N LEU A 89 -9.89 -10.77 1.71
CA LEU A 89 -10.65 -11.14 2.89
C LEU A 89 -12.12 -11.23 2.48
N THR A 90 -12.76 -12.35 2.78
CA THR A 90 -14.20 -12.55 2.58
C THR A 90 -14.87 -12.76 3.91
N LEU A 91 -15.94 -12.02 4.17
CA LEU A 91 -16.77 -12.14 5.35
C LEU A 91 -18.20 -12.46 4.94
N ARG A 92 -18.83 -13.40 5.60
CA ARG A 92 -20.26 -13.61 5.49
C ARG A 92 -20.97 -12.59 6.38
N VAL A 93 -21.98 -11.93 5.83
CA VAL A 93 -22.77 -10.90 6.53
C VAL A 93 -24.25 -11.24 6.45
N ASP A 94 -25.01 -10.73 7.40
CA ASP A 94 -26.47 -10.91 7.42
C ASP A 94 -27.18 -9.86 6.54
N GLN A 95 -26.59 -8.67 6.43
CA GLN A 95 -27.10 -7.57 5.63
C GLN A 95 -25.96 -6.86 4.91
N LEU A 96 -26.22 -6.38 3.70
CA LEU A 96 -25.28 -5.55 2.95
C LEU A 96 -25.58 -4.07 3.20
N GLU A 97 -24.53 -3.29 3.46
CA GLU A 97 -24.65 -1.83 3.55
C GLU A 97 -24.68 -1.23 2.15
N GLU A 98 -25.79 -0.56 1.79
CA GLU A 98 -25.93 0.17 0.52
C GLU A 98 -25.19 1.51 0.56
N ALA A 99 -25.10 2.14 1.74
CA ALA A 99 -24.41 3.39 1.93
C ALA A 99 -22.91 3.28 1.57
N PRO A 100 -22.29 4.35 1.03
CA PRO A 100 -20.86 4.38 0.81
C PRO A 100 -20.10 4.09 2.09
N SER A 101 -19.08 3.23 2.01
CA SER A 101 -18.29 2.86 3.19
C SER A 101 -17.63 4.10 3.83
N PRO A 102 -17.37 4.08 5.15
CA PRO A 102 -16.76 5.22 5.87
C PRO A 102 -15.44 5.69 5.26
N VAL A 103 -14.76 4.78 4.59
CA VAL A 103 -13.51 5.05 3.87
C VAL A 103 -13.71 6.01 2.69
N MET A 104 -14.87 5.95 2.01
CA MET A 104 -15.22 6.84 0.92
C MET A 104 -15.74 8.18 1.43
N GLN A 105 -16.52 8.17 2.52
CA GLN A 105 -17.08 9.39 3.13
C GLN A 105 -15.98 10.34 3.63
N SER A 106 -14.88 9.81 4.16
CA SER A 106 -13.76 10.61 4.66
C SER A 106 -12.99 11.36 3.56
N ARG A 107 -13.15 10.98 2.28
CA ARG A 107 -12.55 11.68 1.14
C ARG A 107 -13.29 12.98 0.81
N GLY A 108 -14.62 12.98 0.82
CA GLY A 108 -15.43 14.19 0.56
C GLY A 108 -15.22 15.29 1.58
N SER A 109 -14.96 14.94 2.84
CA SER A 109 -14.80 15.90 3.93
C SER A 109 -13.46 16.67 3.93
N ARG A 110 -12.46 16.24 3.15
CA ARG A 110 -11.15 16.92 3.07
C ARG A 110 -11.03 17.91 1.92
N GLU A 111 -11.84 17.79 0.87
CA GLU A 111 -11.86 18.73 -0.26
C GLU A 111 -12.62 20.01 0.07
N ASP A 112 -13.53 19.97 1.05
CA ASP A 112 -14.41 21.08 1.41
C ASP A 112 -13.87 21.91 2.61
N ARG A 113 -12.59 21.79 2.96
CA ARG A 113 -11.98 22.76 3.89
C ARG A 113 -11.59 23.99 3.09
N PRO A 114 -12.33 25.13 3.25
CA PRO A 114 -11.91 26.39 2.65
C PRO A 114 -10.49 26.68 3.12
N ARG A 115 -9.60 26.92 2.17
CA ARG A 115 -8.27 27.50 2.47
C ARG A 115 -8.53 28.77 3.25
N ARG A 116 -8.47 28.69 4.57
CA ARG A 116 -8.47 29.88 5.42
C ARG A 116 -7.29 30.72 4.98
N ASP A 117 -7.64 31.85 4.39
CA ASP A 117 -6.79 33.00 4.13
C ASP A 117 -5.70 33.11 5.21
N ARG A 118 -4.47 32.86 4.78
CA ARG A 118 -3.27 33.16 5.55
C ARG A 118 -2.79 34.59 5.29
N ASP A 119 -3.67 35.42 4.69
CA ASP A 119 -3.37 36.82 4.40
C ASP A 119 -3.97 37.77 5.46
N ARG A 120 -3.66 37.54 6.71
CA ARG A 120 -4.00 38.57 7.72
C ARG A 120 -2.95 38.66 8.81
N TYR A 121 -1.70 38.92 8.44
CA TYR A 121 -0.71 39.55 9.32
C TYR A 121 0.43 40.08 8.47
N GLY A 122 0.20 41.20 7.85
CA GLY A 122 1.19 41.97 7.10
C GLY A 122 0.90 43.45 7.17
N GLU A 123 0.78 44.02 8.39
CA GLU A 123 0.89 45.45 8.53
C GLU A 123 1.35 45.77 9.96
N GLY A 124 2.54 46.31 10.04
CA GLY A 124 3.03 47.04 11.23
C GLY A 124 4.24 46.42 11.91
N ARG A 125 5.44 46.78 11.42
CA ARG A 125 6.41 47.52 12.21
C ARG A 125 7.76 47.57 11.51
N ASP A 126 7.97 48.65 10.81
CA ASP A 126 9.29 49.26 10.64
C ASP A 126 9.92 49.45 12.00
N ARG A 127 11.08 48.89 12.18
CA ARG A 127 12.22 49.38 12.94
C ARG A 127 13.19 48.25 13.20
N TYR A 128 14.10 48.05 12.30
CA TYR A 128 15.32 47.33 12.62
C TYR A 128 16.51 48.24 12.25
N GLU A 129 17.09 48.83 13.26
CA GLU A 129 18.40 49.48 13.16
C GLU A 129 19.47 48.41 12.96
N PRO A 130 20.46 48.66 12.09
CA PRO A 130 21.57 47.73 11.89
C PRO A 130 22.54 47.81 13.08
N ARG A 131 22.71 46.73 13.80
CA ARG A 131 23.82 46.58 14.74
C ARG A 131 25.07 46.15 13.98
N GLU A 132 26.09 46.94 14.18
CA GLU A 132 27.45 46.74 13.69
C GLU A 132 28.02 45.39 14.06
N SER A 133 28.76 44.88 13.09
CA SER A 133 29.59 43.69 13.12
C SER A 133 30.62 43.74 14.26
N SER A 134 30.60 42.79 15.15
CA SER A 134 31.76 42.41 15.93
C SER A 134 32.27 41.07 15.51
N ASP A 135 33.39 41.13 14.84
CA ASP A 135 34.30 40.10 14.45
C ASP A 135 34.73 39.32 15.69
N ALA A 136 34.43 38.00 15.75
CA ALA A 136 35.07 37.08 16.68
C ALA A 136 35.30 35.74 15.94
N PRO A 137 36.52 35.24 15.95
CA PRO A 137 36.86 34.05 15.19
C PRO A 137 36.35 32.77 15.84
N ILE A 138 35.79 31.90 15.01
CA ILE A 138 35.32 30.58 15.40
C ILE A 138 36.53 29.64 15.59
N PRO A 139 36.68 28.94 16.73
CA PRO A 139 37.76 27.98 16.87
C PRO A 139 37.45 26.71 16.04
N GLU A 140 38.39 26.35 15.18
CA GLU A 140 38.45 25.08 14.46
C GLU A 140 38.50 23.90 15.45
N ARG A 141 37.44 23.13 15.48
CA ARG A 141 37.44 21.84 16.17
C ARG A 141 37.86 20.77 15.18
N ALA A 142 39.08 20.30 15.33
CA ALA A 142 39.64 19.17 14.64
C ALA A 142 38.76 17.92 14.84
N VAL A 143 38.23 17.39 13.75
CA VAL A 143 37.56 16.08 13.70
C VAL A 143 38.61 15.07 13.33
N GLU A 144 39.17 14.40 14.33
CA GLU A 144 39.95 13.18 14.13
C GLU A 144 39.04 12.09 13.53
N ARG A 145 39.42 11.62 12.35
CA ARG A 145 38.86 10.41 11.74
C ARG A 145 39.70 9.22 12.24
N PRO A 146 39.10 8.19 12.84
CA PRO A 146 39.83 6.96 13.04
C PRO A 146 40.00 6.22 11.71
N SER A 147 41.25 6.00 11.32
CA SER A 147 41.68 5.13 10.25
C SER A 147 41.39 3.67 10.63
N ALA A 148 40.47 3.04 9.89
CA ALA A 148 40.28 1.59 9.96
C ALA A 148 41.24 0.92 8.97
N GLU A 149 42.15 0.12 9.49
CA GLU A 149 43.00 -0.83 8.76
C GLU A 149 42.16 -1.87 8.03
N PRO A 150 42.55 -2.29 6.82
CA PRO A 150 41.95 -3.42 6.13
C PRO A 150 42.51 -4.75 6.69
N ALA A 151 41.64 -5.56 7.25
CA ALA A 151 41.98 -6.93 7.64
C ALA A 151 42.17 -7.80 6.39
N GLU A 152 43.39 -8.28 6.23
CA GLU A 152 43.79 -9.34 5.29
C GLU A 152 42.96 -10.62 5.58
N ARG A 153 42.30 -11.12 4.57
CA ARG A 153 41.73 -12.48 4.59
C ARG A 153 42.61 -13.39 3.79
N GLU A 154 43.25 -14.29 4.48
CA GLU A 154 43.97 -15.42 3.91
C GLU A 154 43.03 -16.38 3.13
N PRO A 155 43.54 -17.03 2.06
CA PRO A 155 42.80 -18.04 1.31
C PRO A 155 43.04 -19.43 1.91
N GLY A 156 42.01 -19.96 2.58
CA GLY A 156 42.04 -21.34 3.10
C GLY A 156 41.22 -22.29 2.23
N GLY A 157 41.91 -23.14 1.49
CA GLY A 157 41.79 -24.57 1.38
C GLY A 157 40.38 -25.14 1.06
N GLY A 158 40.16 -25.50 -0.23
CA GLY A 158 39.12 -26.45 -0.56
C GLY A 158 39.48 -27.88 -0.22
N PRO A 159 38.55 -28.79 -0.08
CA PRO A 159 38.76 -30.19 -0.37
C PRO A 159 38.07 -30.67 -1.64
N ALA A 160 38.76 -31.57 -2.31
CA ALA A 160 38.47 -32.22 -3.56
C ALA A 160 37.30 -33.22 -3.52
N PRO A 161 36.85 -33.70 -4.69
CA PRO A 161 35.69 -34.58 -4.83
C PRO A 161 36.05 -36.04 -4.59
N SER A 162 35.21 -36.79 -3.93
CA SER A 162 35.17 -38.25 -3.92
C SER A 162 33.97 -38.72 -4.70
N GLU A 163 34.21 -39.19 -5.84
CA GLU A 163 34.22 -40.60 -6.34
C GLU A 163 32.96 -41.40 -6.15
N LYS A 164 32.46 -41.82 -7.33
CA LYS A 164 31.48 -42.85 -7.69
C LYS A 164 31.54 -44.11 -6.80
N VAL A 165 30.37 -44.67 -6.50
CA VAL A 165 30.14 -46.14 -6.56
C VAL A 165 28.80 -46.43 -7.18
N GLU A 166 28.85 -47.22 -8.27
CA GLU A 166 27.77 -48.02 -8.81
C GLU A 166 27.45 -49.20 -7.89
N ALA A 167 26.18 -49.51 -7.76
CA ALA A 167 25.67 -50.86 -7.77
C ALA A 167 24.12 -50.79 -7.80
#